data_b00fc66f92f056fd78b79d94b9a784b8
#
_entry.id   b00fc66f92f056fd78b79d94b9a784b8
#
_cell.length_a   1.000
_cell.length_b   1.000
_cell.length_c   1.000
_cell.angle_alpha   90.00
_cell.angle_beta   90.00
_cell.angle_gamma   90.00
#
_symmetry.space_group_name_H-M   'P 1'
#
loop_
_entity.id
_entity.type
_entity.pdbx_description
1 polymer ?
#
loop_
_entity_poly.entity_id
_entity_poly.type
_entity_poly.pdbx_seq_one_letter_code
_entity_poly.pdbx_strand_id
1 'polypeptide(L)'
;WNNIDLSEDKELLGLTKRTPLNTVYRYYGTGDTGGSPSIGSVSSVEKGIKGNGPLEIISATSDQLFKDYLPYEKHSELPVFNGELLMDVHGTGCYTSQAAMKLYNRQNELLGDAAERAAVAADWLGIAGYPGESLTEAWKRFIFHQFHDDLTGTSIPRAYEFSWNDELLSLKQFSGVLTASVGAVSEKMDTRVKGIPVVFYNALGFPVTDVAEVAIEAPKFPKGVSVYNAEGKKVASQLLSYRNGTVYLLIEATVPATGYAVYDVRLSGSQKQADSFVSETTVENSVYKISLDKQGDIISLYDKKNNKELV
;
A
#
# COMPACT_ATOMS: atom_id res chain seq x y z
N TRP A 1 16.01 -35.07 -10.85
CA TRP A 1 15.88 -36.40 -11.50
C TRP A 1 16.90 -36.54 -12.61
N ASN A 2 17.44 -37.74 -12.75
CA ASN A 2 18.45 -38.01 -13.76
C ASN A 2 18.18 -39.34 -14.45
N ASN A 3 17.36 -39.30 -15.52
CA ASN A 3 17.10 -40.44 -16.41
C ASN A 3 16.46 -41.69 -15.72
N ILE A 4 15.62 -41.46 -14.69
CA ILE A 4 14.86 -42.51 -14.00
C ILE A 4 13.43 -42.62 -14.52
N ASP A 5 12.76 -43.74 -14.27
CA ASP A 5 11.32 -43.89 -14.54
C ASP A 5 10.52 -43.34 -13.33
N LEU A 6 9.87 -42.20 -13.52
CA LEU A 6 9.08 -41.56 -12.45
C LEU A 6 7.81 -42.33 -12.10
N SER A 7 7.31 -43.21 -12.97
CA SER A 7 6.10 -44.01 -12.68
C SER A 7 6.38 -45.02 -11.52
N GLU A 8 7.63 -45.37 -11.31
CA GLU A 8 8.09 -46.28 -10.26
C GLU A 8 8.72 -45.55 -9.04
N ASP A 9 8.71 -44.21 -9.03
CA ASP A 9 9.37 -43.44 -7.97
C ASP A 9 8.65 -43.59 -6.62
N LYS A 10 9.36 -44.17 -5.65
CA LYS A 10 8.81 -44.48 -4.32
C LYS A 10 8.56 -43.24 -3.49
N GLU A 11 9.35 -42.17 -3.65
CA GLU A 11 9.13 -40.90 -2.96
C GLU A 11 7.86 -40.23 -3.45
N LEU A 12 7.69 -40.12 -4.76
CA LEU A 12 6.46 -39.57 -5.35
C LEU A 12 5.24 -40.40 -4.95
N LEU A 13 5.33 -41.74 -4.97
CA LEU A 13 4.25 -42.61 -4.52
C LEU A 13 3.93 -42.41 -3.02
N GLY A 14 4.93 -42.16 -2.21
CA GLY A 14 4.76 -41.85 -0.79
C GLY A 14 4.10 -40.47 -0.59
N LEU A 15 4.40 -39.50 -1.45
CA LEU A 15 3.76 -38.19 -1.43
C LEU A 15 2.29 -38.24 -1.84
N THR A 16 1.95 -38.93 -2.95
CA THR A 16 0.55 -39.04 -3.40
C THR A 16 -0.33 -39.67 -2.33
N LYS A 17 0.13 -40.70 -1.63
CA LYS A 17 -0.62 -41.37 -0.55
C LYS A 17 -0.86 -40.46 0.69
N ARG A 18 -0.12 -39.38 0.83
CA ARG A 18 -0.25 -38.44 1.96
C ARG A 18 -1.18 -37.27 1.65
N THR A 19 -1.55 -37.08 0.38
CA THR A 19 -2.51 -36.04 -0.02
C THR A 19 -3.91 -36.60 -0.11
N PRO A 20 -4.94 -35.84 0.28
CA PRO A 20 -6.33 -36.30 0.17
C PRO A 20 -6.79 -36.56 -1.27
N LEU A 21 -6.11 -35.94 -2.23
CA LEU A 21 -6.46 -36.02 -3.67
C LEU A 21 -5.75 -37.17 -4.40
N ASN A 22 -4.85 -37.89 -3.75
CA ASN A 22 -3.97 -38.89 -4.39
C ASN A 22 -3.19 -38.33 -5.61
N THR A 23 -3.05 -37.03 -5.69
CA THR A 23 -2.36 -36.31 -6.77
C THR A 23 -1.33 -35.37 -6.16
N VAL A 24 -0.18 -35.25 -6.81
CA VAL A 24 0.88 -34.33 -6.40
C VAL A 24 1.34 -33.52 -7.58
N TYR A 25 1.39 -32.21 -7.41
CA TYR A 25 2.00 -31.31 -8.37
C TYR A 25 3.49 -31.12 -8.05
N ARG A 26 4.33 -31.37 -9.02
CA ARG A 26 5.81 -31.25 -8.86
C ARG A 26 6.40 -30.47 -10.02
N TYR A 27 7.16 -29.48 -9.68
CA TYR A 27 7.98 -28.76 -10.66
C TYR A 27 9.19 -29.60 -11.06
N TYR A 28 9.61 -29.50 -12.31
CA TYR A 28 10.89 -30.01 -12.76
C TYR A 28 11.65 -28.94 -13.54
N GLY A 29 12.97 -28.98 -13.45
CA GLY A 29 13.86 -27.97 -14.04
C GLY A 29 14.96 -27.57 -13.08
N THR A 30 15.57 -26.44 -13.34
CA THR A 30 16.64 -25.88 -12.52
C THR A 30 16.09 -24.71 -11.69
N GLY A 31 16.13 -24.83 -10.38
CA GLY A 31 15.78 -23.75 -9.45
C GLY A 31 16.96 -22.88 -9.08
N ASP A 32 16.69 -21.71 -8.49
CA ASP A 32 17.61 -20.73 -7.90
C ASP A 32 18.64 -20.10 -8.83
N THR A 33 19.16 -20.81 -9.79
CA THR A 33 20.21 -20.30 -10.69
C THR A 33 19.68 -19.89 -12.06
N GLY A 34 18.40 -20.10 -12.31
CA GLY A 34 17.81 -19.99 -13.63
C GLY A 34 18.31 -21.07 -14.59
N GLY A 35 17.60 -21.27 -15.67
CA GLY A 35 17.97 -22.22 -16.71
C GLY A 35 16.85 -23.18 -17.08
N SER A 36 17.09 -23.93 -18.14
CA SER A 36 16.15 -24.94 -18.61
C SER A 36 16.29 -26.26 -17.82
N PRO A 37 15.28 -27.16 -17.88
CA PRO A 37 15.42 -28.51 -17.38
C PRO A 37 16.61 -29.22 -18.00
N SER A 38 17.32 -30.03 -17.23
CA SER A 38 18.39 -30.87 -17.77
C SER A 38 17.83 -31.96 -18.66
N ILE A 39 18.64 -32.46 -19.59
CA ILE A 39 18.27 -33.61 -20.45
C ILE A 39 17.84 -34.80 -19.60
N GLY A 40 18.52 -35.07 -18.48
CA GLY A 40 18.16 -36.13 -17.55
C GLY A 40 16.79 -35.94 -16.89
N SER A 41 16.43 -34.70 -16.53
CA SER A 41 15.09 -34.39 -16.00
C SER A 41 13.98 -34.61 -17.05
N VAL A 42 14.18 -34.13 -18.27
CA VAL A 42 13.24 -34.33 -19.37
C VAL A 42 13.06 -35.82 -19.67
N SER A 43 14.17 -36.57 -19.79
CA SER A 43 14.14 -38.01 -19.99
C SER A 43 13.41 -38.75 -18.85
N SER A 44 13.54 -38.31 -17.61
CA SER A 44 12.80 -38.91 -16.49
C SER A 44 11.27 -38.69 -16.64
N VAL A 45 10.84 -37.49 -17.02
CA VAL A 45 9.43 -37.19 -17.26
C VAL A 45 8.90 -38.03 -18.43
N GLU A 46 9.65 -38.10 -19.54
CA GLU A 46 9.24 -38.91 -20.70
C GLU A 46 9.11 -40.41 -20.39
N LYS A 47 10.06 -40.94 -19.59
CA LYS A 47 10.00 -42.33 -19.14
C LYS A 47 8.82 -42.57 -18.21
N GLY A 48 8.57 -41.64 -17.28
CA GLY A 48 7.42 -41.74 -16.39
C GLY A 48 6.09 -41.72 -17.10
N ILE A 49 5.92 -40.85 -18.14
CA ILE A 49 4.72 -40.78 -18.94
C ILE A 49 4.46 -42.11 -19.73
N LYS A 50 5.54 -42.78 -20.13
CA LYS A 50 5.48 -44.05 -20.87
C LYS A 50 5.55 -45.29 -19.97
N GLY A 51 5.83 -45.07 -18.68
CA GLY A 51 6.00 -46.13 -17.71
C GLY A 51 4.71 -46.83 -17.33
N ASN A 52 4.82 -48.02 -16.77
CA ASN A 52 3.71 -48.85 -16.30
C ASN A 52 3.75 -49.04 -14.76
N GLY A 53 4.45 -48.17 -14.03
CA GLY A 53 4.52 -48.21 -12.58
C GLY A 53 3.18 -47.80 -11.91
N PRO A 54 3.17 -47.75 -10.57
CA PRO A 54 1.97 -47.43 -9.80
C PRO A 54 1.54 -45.97 -9.89
N LEU A 55 2.34 -45.09 -10.52
CA LEU A 55 2.04 -43.68 -10.69
C LEU A 55 1.73 -43.36 -12.16
N GLU A 56 0.64 -42.69 -12.40
CA GLU A 56 0.39 -42.00 -13.67
C GLU A 56 1.14 -40.66 -13.64
N ILE A 57 2.01 -40.47 -14.63
CA ILE A 57 2.78 -39.22 -14.79
C ILE A 57 2.26 -38.45 -15.98
N ILE A 58 1.83 -37.23 -15.77
CA ILE A 58 1.42 -36.33 -16.83
C ILE A 58 2.29 -35.07 -16.82
N SER A 59 2.60 -34.52 -17.99
CA SER A 59 3.16 -33.19 -18.14
C SER A 59 2.03 -32.18 -18.28
N ALA A 60 1.96 -31.20 -17.41
CA ALA A 60 0.84 -30.30 -17.34
C ALA A 60 1.29 -28.83 -17.17
N THR A 61 0.41 -27.90 -17.51
CA THR A 61 0.58 -26.49 -17.19
C THR A 61 0.38 -26.24 -15.71
N SER A 62 0.90 -25.11 -15.19
CA SER A 62 0.86 -24.78 -13.76
C SER A 62 -0.57 -24.64 -13.19
N ASP A 63 -1.56 -24.44 -14.02
CA ASP A 63 -2.96 -24.26 -13.65
C ASP A 63 -3.82 -25.54 -13.83
N GLN A 64 -3.24 -26.62 -14.37
CA GLN A 64 -4.01 -27.83 -14.69
C GLN A 64 -4.59 -28.48 -13.42
N LEU A 65 -3.79 -28.64 -12.38
CA LEU A 65 -4.25 -29.19 -11.10
C LEU A 65 -5.49 -28.46 -10.58
N PHE A 66 -5.49 -27.12 -10.64
CA PHE A 66 -6.60 -26.32 -10.19
C PHE A 66 -7.85 -26.49 -11.07
N LYS A 67 -7.68 -26.66 -12.38
CA LYS A 67 -8.79 -26.91 -13.31
C LYS A 67 -9.42 -28.28 -13.10
N ASP A 68 -8.62 -29.29 -12.80
CA ASP A 68 -9.08 -30.66 -12.60
C ASP A 68 -9.99 -30.80 -11.36
N TYR A 69 -9.83 -29.89 -10.39
CA TYR A 69 -10.62 -29.88 -9.16
C TYR A 69 -11.70 -28.79 -9.11
N LEU A 70 -12.14 -28.28 -10.24
CA LEU A 70 -13.30 -27.37 -10.30
C LEU A 70 -14.62 -28.13 -10.44
N PRO A 71 -15.72 -27.70 -9.83
CA PRO A 71 -15.79 -26.64 -8.79
C PRO A 71 -15.31 -27.16 -7.42
N TYR A 72 -14.54 -26.35 -6.72
CA TYR A 72 -13.89 -26.74 -5.46
C TYR A 72 -14.88 -27.13 -4.34
N GLU A 73 -16.09 -26.60 -4.35
CA GLU A 73 -17.15 -26.89 -3.38
C GLU A 73 -17.60 -28.37 -3.39
N LYS A 74 -17.28 -29.12 -4.45
CA LYS A 74 -17.55 -30.56 -4.55
C LYS A 74 -16.46 -31.42 -3.90
N HIS A 75 -15.37 -30.82 -3.47
CA HIS A 75 -14.19 -31.48 -2.93
C HIS A 75 -14.02 -31.18 -1.45
N SER A 76 -14.87 -31.80 -0.61
CA SER A 76 -14.85 -31.62 0.84
C SER A 76 -13.55 -32.12 1.48
N GLU A 77 -12.78 -32.93 0.78
CA GLU A 77 -11.46 -33.43 1.17
C GLU A 77 -10.35 -32.37 1.08
N LEU A 78 -10.57 -31.27 0.34
CA LEU A 78 -9.61 -30.18 0.23
C LEU A 78 -9.49 -29.42 1.54
N PRO A 79 -8.26 -29.18 2.04
CA PRO A 79 -8.08 -28.36 3.23
C PRO A 79 -8.49 -26.91 2.95
N VAL A 80 -9.25 -26.34 3.86
CA VAL A 80 -9.60 -24.91 3.83
C VAL A 80 -8.72 -24.17 4.83
N PHE A 81 -7.94 -23.21 4.34
CA PHE A 81 -7.19 -22.29 5.19
C PHE A 81 -7.94 -20.96 5.30
N ASN A 82 -8.14 -20.52 6.53
CA ASN A 82 -8.78 -19.23 6.80
C ASN A 82 -7.82 -18.35 7.60
N GLY A 83 -7.32 -17.29 6.98
CA GLY A 83 -6.35 -16.37 7.55
C GLY A 83 -5.27 -15.98 6.55
N GLU A 84 -4.19 -15.38 7.04
CA GLU A 84 -3.03 -15.01 6.23
C GLU A 84 -2.05 -16.18 6.10
N LEU A 85 -1.52 -16.40 4.90
CA LEU A 85 -0.46 -17.37 4.63
C LEU A 85 0.89 -16.74 5.00
N LEU A 86 1.22 -16.77 6.27
CA LEU A 86 2.48 -16.20 6.77
C LEU A 86 3.65 -17.18 6.59
N MET A 87 4.83 -16.64 6.28
CA MET A 87 6.08 -17.37 6.36
C MET A 87 6.53 -17.43 7.82
N ASP A 88 6.54 -18.60 8.42
CA ASP A 88 6.87 -18.81 9.84
C ASP A 88 8.21 -19.50 10.09
N VAL A 89 8.70 -20.26 9.12
CA VAL A 89 9.94 -21.04 9.23
C VAL A 89 11.05 -20.51 8.32
N HIS A 90 10.72 -20.16 7.09
CA HIS A 90 11.67 -19.69 6.08
C HIS A 90 11.25 -18.32 5.54
N GLY A 91 12.22 -17.41 5.46
CA GLY A 91 11.99 -16.09 4.83
C GLY A 91 11.20 -15.07 5.68
N THR A 92 10.92 -15.33 6.97
CA THR A 92 10.22 -14.35 7.84
C THR A 92 10.90 -13.00 7.92
N GLY A 93 12.23 -12.94 7.78
CA GLY A 93 12.99 -11.69 7.68
C GLY A 93 12.57 -10.79 6.51
N CYS A 94 11.98 -11.36 5.46
CA CYS A 94 11.49 -10.60 4.30
C CYS A 94 10.38 -9.61 4.66
N TYR A 95 9.63 -9.81 5.74
CA TYR A 95 8.60 -8.88 6.19
C TYR A 95 9.16 -7.54 6.68
N THR A 96 10.39 -7.52 7.18
CA THR A 96 10.98 -6.34 7.82
C THR A 96 12.30 -5.88 7.22
N SER A 97 13.03 -6.77 6.50
CA SER A 97 14.31 -6.44 5.87
C SER A 97 14.15 -5.27 4.89
N GLN A 98 15.11 -4.34 4.91
CA GLN A 98 15.08 -3.16 4.04
C GLN A 98 13.75 -2.39 4.16
N ALA A 99 13.42 -1.96 5.37
CA ALA A 99 12.15 -1.28 5.68
C ALA A 99 11.84 -0.08 4.76
N ALA A 100 12.88 0.62 4.26
CA ALA A 100 12.73 1.71 3.30
C ALA A 100 12.09 1.23 1.98
N MET A 101 12.41 0.02 1.50
CA MET A 101 11.79 -0.53 0.29
C MET A 101 10.28 -0.73 0.50
N LYS A 102 9.86 -1.26 1.66
CA LYS A 102 8.44 -1.42 1.99
C LYS A 102 7.72 -0.08 2.07
N LEU A 103 8.36 0.92 2.68
CA LEU A 103 7.84 2.28 2.77
C LEU A 103 7.65 2.91 1.39
N TYR A 104 8.69 2.89 0.56
CA TYR A 104 8.63 3.49 -0.78
C TYR A 104 7.67 2.74 -1.69
N ASN A 105 7.64 1.41 -1.62
CA ASN A 105 6.66 0.61 -2.35
C ASN A 105 5.22 1.03 -2.01
N ARG A 106 4.89 1.14 -0.71
CA ARG A 106 3.54 1.57 -0.31
C ARG A 106 3.22 3.00 -0.72
N GLN A 107 4.19 3.90 -0.63
CA GLN A 107 4.00 5.28 -1.06
C GLN A 107 3.79 5.38 -2.57
N ASN A 108 4.59 4.67 -3.39
CA ASN A 108 4.42 4.63 -4.85
C ASN A 108 3.07 4.04 -5.26
N GLU A 109 2.67 2.93 -4.64
CA GLU A 109 1.38 2.28 -4.89
C GLU A 109 0.20 3.25 -4.70
N LEU A 110 0.15 3.93 -3.56
CA LEU A 110 -0.91 4.88 -3.25
C LEU A 110 -0.87 6.14 -4.12
N LEU A 111 0.33 6.66 -4.35
CA LEU A 111 0.53 7.90 -5.10
C LEU A 111 0.28 7.70 -6.60
N GLY A 112 0.67 6.53 -7.15
CA GLY A 112 0.40 6.17 -8.54
C GLY A 112 -1.10 6.13 -8.84
N ASP A 113 -1.88 5.43 -8.03
CA ASP A 113 -3.36 5.38 -8.16
C ASP A 113 -3.98 6.79 -8.07
N ALA A 114 -3.56 7.59 -7.08
CA ALA A 114 -4.05 8.95 -6.92
C ALA A 114 -3.69 9.86 -8.11
N ALA A 115 -2.48 9.74 -8.63
CA ALA A 115 -2.01 10.52 -9.77
C ALA A 115 -2.78 10.19 -11.05
N GLU A 116 -3.01 8.90 -11.33
CA GLU A 116 -3.81 8.48 -12.49
C GLU A 116 -5.24 9.01 -12.41
N ARG A 117 -5.91 8.85 -11.26
CA ARG A 117 -7.29 9.34 -11.07
C ARG A 117 -7.40 10.85 -11.25
N ALA A 118 -6.45 11.61 -10.70
CA ALA A 118 -6.41 13.05 -10.89
C ALA A 118 -6.17 13.45 -12.36
N ALA A 119 -5.25 12.73 -13.04
CA ALA A 119 -4.95 12.98 -14.45
C ALA A 119 -6.13 12.65 -15.36
N VAL A 120 -6.81 11.53 -15.13
CA VAL A 120 -8.05 11.17 -15.86
C VAL A 120 -9.13 12.24 -15.66
N ALA A 121 -9.32 12.75 -14.46
CA ALA A 121 -10.30 13.80 -14.19
C ALA A 121 -9.95 15.10 -14.93
N ALA A 122 -8.70 15.52 -14.93
CA ALA A 122 -8.23 16.72 -15.63
C ALA A 122 -8.37 16.59 -17.15
N ASP A 123 -8.04 15.43 -17.72
CA ASP A 123 -8.18 15.14 -19.15
C ASP A 123 -9.65 15.08 -19.58
N TRP A 124 -10.48 14.35 -18.83
CA TRP A 124 -11.91 14.22 -19.12
C TRP A 124 -12.65 15.54 -19.08
N LEU A 125 -12.23 16.45 -18.19
CA LEU A 125 -12.77 17.82 -18.12
C LEU A 125 -12.21 18.74 -19.23
N GLY A 126 -11.30 18.26 -20.07
CA GLY A 126 -10.64 19.03 -21.12
C GLY A 126 -9.71 20.14 -20.59
N ILE A 127 -9.21 20.02 -19.35
CA ILE A 127 -8.39 21.03 -18.69
C ILE A 127 -6.90 20.79 -18.95
N ALA A 128 -6.46 19.54 -18.90
CA ALA A 128 -5.08 19.13 -19.17
C ALA A 128 -5.07 17.75 -19.83
N GLY A 129 -4.13 17.53 -20.76
CA GLY A 129 -4.00 16.20 -21.41
C GLY A 129 -3.47 15.14 -20.46
N TYR A 130 -3.86 13.88 -20.69
CA TYR A 130 -3.40 12.74 -19.88
C TYR A 130 -1.90 12.48 -20.08
N PRO A 131 -1.07 12.50 -19.04
CA PRO A 131 0.39 12.39 -19.15
C PRO A 131 0.85 10.91 -19.20
N GLY A 132 0.37 10.16 -20.20
CA GLY A 132 0.54 8.70 -20.31
C GLY A 132 1.99 8.25 -20.33
N GLU A 133 2.89 8.98 -20.99
CA GLU A 133 4.32 8.63 -21.04
C GLU A 133 4.95 8.72 -19.64
N SER A 134 4.74 9.82 -18.94
CA SER A 134 5.30 10.04 -17.59
C SER A 134 4.79 8.99 -16.59
N LEU A 135 3.49 8.69 -16.64
CA LEU A 135 2.88 7.65 -15.80
C LEU A 135 3.45 6.26 -16.13
N THR A 136 3.56 5.93 -17.43
CA THR A 136 4.10 4.63 -17.86
C THR A 136 5.53 4.43 -17.38
N GLU A 137 6.38 5.44 -17.48
CA GLU A 137 7.77 5.36 -17.00
C GLU A 137 7.86 5.26 -15.48
N ALA A 138 7.00 5.97 -14.74
CA ALA A 138 6.93 5.85 -13.29
C ALA A 138 6.48 4.45 -12.87
N TRP A 139 5.43 3.89 -13.49
CA TRP A 139 4.94 2.55 -13.23
C TRP A 139 5.97 1.47 -13.54
N LYS A 140 6.65 1.53 -14.70
CA LYS A 140 7.70 0.57 -15.05
C LYS A 140 8.81 0.54 -14.00
N ARG A 141 9.25 1.71 -13.55
CA ARG A 141 10.30 1.84 -12.54
C ARG A 141 9.85 1.28 -11.21
N PHE A 142 8.66 1.64 -10.75
CA PHE A 142 8.09 1.16 -9.50
C PHE A 142 7.85 -0.36 -9.50
N ILE A 143 7.21 -0.90 -10.54
CA ILE A 143 6.88 -2.33 -10.63
C ILE A 143 8.15 -3.19 -10.73
N PHE A 144 9.21 -2.68 -11.35
CA PHE A 144 10.49 -3.40 -11.42
C PHE A 144 11.02 -3.73 -10.02
N HIS A 145 10.86 -2.81 -9.05
CA HIS A 145 11.34 -3.00 -7.68
C HIS A 145 10.39 -3.83 -6.79
N GLN A 146 9.28 -4.32 -7.32
CA GLN A 146 8.48 -5.38 -6.69
C GLN A 146 9.06 -6.78 -6.94
N PHE A 147 10.23 -6.87 -7.57
CA PHE A 147 10.97 -8.12 -7.74
C PHE A 147 11.22 -8.80 -6.39
N HIS A 148 11.14 -10.16 -6.38
CA HIS A 148 11.11 -10.95 -5.15
C HIS A 148 12.35 -10.81 -4.25
N ASP A 149 13.51 -10.39 -4.79
CA ASP A 149 14.70 -10.12 -3.98
C ASP A 149 14.85 -8.64 -3.61
N ASP A 150 14.13 -7.74 -4.28
CA ASP A 150 14.22 -6.31 -4.02
C ASP A 150 13.26 -5.87 -2.92
N LEU A 151 11.95 -6.06 -3.12
CA LEU A 151 10.93 -5.72 -2.13
C LEU A 151 11.11 -6.47 -0.81
N THR A 152 11.55 -7.72 -0.88
CA THR A 152 11.77 -8.58 0.30
C THR A 152 13.03 -8.23 1.09
N GLY A 153 13.95 -7.49 0.52
CA GLY A 153 15.19 -7.11 1.21
C GLY A 153 16.30 -8.16 1.14
N THR A 154 16.24 -9.08 0.18
CA THR A 154 17.16 -10.23 0.04
C THR A 154 18.25 -10.04 -1.01
N SER A 155 18.24 -8.92 -1.72
CA SER A 155 19.32 -8.51 -2.63
C SER A 155 20.59 -8.10 -1.88
N ILE A 156 21.70 -7.99 -2.61
CA ILE A 156 22.97 -7.48 -2.05
C ILE A 156 22.84 -5.99 -1.68
N PRO A 157 23.58 -5.50 -0.67
CA PRO A 157 23.46 -4.10 -0.21
C PRO A 157 23.59 -3.07 -1.32
N ARG A 158 24.48 -3.29 -2.29
CA ARG A 158 24.70 -2.36 -3.42
C ARG A 158 23.46 -2.22 -4.32
N ALA A 159 22.62 -3.25 -4.44
CA ALA A 159 21.39 -3.16 -5.23
C ALA A 159 20.46 -2.06 -4.68
N TYR A 160 20.39 -1.90 -3.37
CA TYR A 160 19.50 -0.92 -2.74
C TYR A 160 19.91 0.53 -2.95
N GLU A 161 21.16 0.82 -3.29
CA GLU A 161 21.57 2.16 -3.72
C GLU A 161 20.84 2.59 -4.99
N PHE A 162 20.60 1.64 -5.91
CA PHE A 162 19.85 1.87 -7.14
C PHE A 162 18.34 1.81 -6.89
N SER A 163 17.88 0.80 -6.16
CA SER A 163 16.46 0.58 -5.90
C SER A 163 15.83 1.78 -5.19
N TRP A 164 16.46 2.30 -4.15
CA TRP A 164 15.96 3.50 -3.45
C TRP A 164 15.92 4.72 -4.34
N ASN A 165 16.93 4.91 -5.19
CA ASN A 165 16.94 6.02 -6.13
C ASN A 165 15.77 5.92 -7.12
N ASP A 166 15.53 4.75 -7.67
CA ASP A 166 14.47 4.53 -8.66
C ASP A 166 13.08 4.66 -8.02
N GLU A 167 12.90 4.14 -6.82
CA GLU A 167 11.65 4.34 -6.04
C GLU A 167 11.38 5.83 -5.78
N LEU A 168 12.39 6.61 -5.40
CA LEU A 168 12.26 8.06 -5.19
C LEU A 168 11.99 8.82 -6.50
N LEU A 169 12.57 8.39 -7.62
CA LEU A 169 12.29 8.97 -8.94
C LEU A 169 10.84 8.71 -9.36
N SER A 170 10.34 7.49 -9.11
CA SER A 170 8.95 7.12 -9.34
C SER A 170 7.99 7.97 -8.51
N LEU A 171 8.26 8.09 -7.20
CA LEU A 171 7.50 8.96 -6.29
C LEU A 171 7.45 10.40 -6.80
N LYS A 172 8.59 10.94 -7.24
CA LYS A 172 8.67 12.30 -7.78
C LYS A 172 7.82 12.45 -9.05
N GLN A 173 7.84 11.47 -9.96
CA GLN A 173 7.05 11.50 -11.18
C GLN A 173 5.54 11.46 -10.87
N PHE A 174 5.08 10.52 -10.04
CA PHE A 174 3.69 10.44 -9.62
C PHE A 174 3.23 11.70 -8.88
N SER A 175 4.03 12.20 -7.95
CA SER A 175 3.76 13.46 -7.24
C SER A 175 3.65 14.65 -8.19
N GLY A 176 4.53 14.73 -9.19
CA GLY A 176 4.47 15.77 -10.22
C GLY A 176 3.16 15.73 -11.02
N VAL A 177 2.75 14.55 -11.45
CA VAL A 177 1.49 14.35 -12.18
C VAL A 177 0.29 14.70 -11.28
N LEU A 178 0.27 14.20 -10.05
CA LEU A 178 -0.82 14.51 -9.09
C LEU A 178 -0.93 16.02 -8.87
N THR A 179 0.18 16.68 -8.55
CA THR A 179 0.21 18.13 -8.27
C THR A 179 -0.26 18.94 -9.49
N ALA A 180 0.24 18.61 -10.68
CA ALA A 180 -0.13 19.30 -11.89
C ALA A 180 -1.61 19.13 -12.23
N SER A 181 -2.13 17.91 -12.12
CA SER A 181 -3.53 17.58 -12.44
C SER A 181 -4.50 18.22 -11.44
N VAL A 182 -4.23 18.10 -10.15
CA VAL A 182 -5.03 18.73 -9.09
C VAL A 182 -4.99 20.26 -9.20
N GLY A 183 -3.79 20.81 -9.44
CA GLY A 183 -3.60 22.25 -9.65
C GLY A 183 -4.41 22.78 -10.82
N ALA A 184 -4.32 22.12 -11.99
CA ALA A 184 -5.04 22.51 -13.19
C ALA A 184 -6.58 22.55 -12.98
N VAL A 185 -7.14 21.53 -12.31
CA VAL A 185 -8.56 21.51 -11.95
C VAL A 185 -8.90 22.62 -10.96
N SER A 186 -8.08 22.80 -9.92
CA SER A 186 -8.29 23.80 -8.86
C SER A 186 -8.33 25.24 -9.42
N GLU A 187 -7.51 25.54 -10.43
CA GLU A 187 -7.52 26.86 -11.12
C GLU A 187 -8.84 27.17 -11.84
N LYS A 188 -9.63 26.15 -12.18
CA LYS A 188 -10.93 26.30 -12.85
C LYS A 188 -12.10 26.29 -11.87
N MET A 189 -11.87 26.00 -10.61
CA MET A 189 -12.90 25.97 -9.58
C MET A 189 -13.27 27.37 -9.11
N ASP A 190 -14.47 27.52 -8.58
CA ASP A 190 -14.86 28.73 -7.84
C ASP A 190 -14.23 28.68 -6.43
N THR A 191 -13.11 29.38 -6.30
CA THR A 191 -12.35 29.49 -5.05
C THR A 191 -12.56 30.85 -4.36
N ARG A 192 -13.66 31.60 -4.69
CA ARG A 192 -13.96 32.87 -4.05
C ARG A 192 -14.38 32.67 -2.61
N VAL A 193 -13.50 33.01 -1.68
CA VAL A 193 -13.72 32.94 -0.23
C VAL A 193 -13.38 34.30 0.41
N LYS A 194 -13.66 34.45 1.70
CA LYS A 194 -13.32 35.69 2.45
C LYS A 194 -11.86 35.76 2.89
N GLY A 195 -11.23 34.60 3.13
CA GLY A 195 -9.86 34.44 3.52
C GLY A 195 -9.01 33.85 2.40
N ILE A 196 -8.22 32.82 2.73
CA ILE A 196 -7.33 32.14 1.81
C ILE A 196 -8.01 30.83 1.38
N PRO A 197 -8.25 30.60 0.09
CA PRO A 197 -8.81 29.33 -0.37
C PRO A 197 -7.78 28.20 -0.23
N VAL A 198 -8.22 27.09 0.30
CA VAL A 198 -7.47 25.83 0.33
C VAL A 198 -8.33 24.77 -0.34
N VAL A 199 -7.77 24.11 -1.35
CA VAL A 199 -8.45 23.05 -2.09
C VAL A 199 -7.90 21.71 -1.62
N PHE A 200 -8.78 20.81 -1.20
CA PHE A 200 -8.46 19.42 -0.90
C PHE A 200 -8.96 18.52 -2.02
N TYR A 201 -8.18 17.52 -2.36
CA TYR A 201 -8.52 16.48 -3.31
C TYR A 201 -8.55 15.11 -2.63
N ASN A 202 -9.56 14.31 -2.94
CA ASN A 202 -9.71 12.93 -2.51
C ASN A 202 -9.74 12.00 -3.72
N ALA A 203 -8.74 11.14 -3.87
CA ALA A 203 -8.67 10.16 -4.95
C ALA A 203 -9.54 8.92 -4.71
N LEU A 204 -10.01 8.68 -3.47
CA LEU A 204 -10.73 7.47 -3.09
C LEU A 204 -12.19 7.50 -3.57
N GLY A 205 -12.74 6.31 -3.82
CA GLY A 205 -14.13 6.12 -4.29
C GLY A 205 -15.20 6.32 -3.20
N PHE A 206 -14.85 6.85 -2.03
CA PHE A 206 -15.76 7.15 -0.92
C PHE A 206 -15.36 8.48 -0.25
N PRO A 207 -16.31 9.18 0.42
CA PRO A 207 -15.99 10.41 1.12
C PRO A 207 -14.99 10.15 2.26
N VAL A 208 -14.05 11.08 2.45
CA VAL A 208 -13.05 11.02 3.53
C VAL A 208 -13.21 12.24 4.41
N THR A 209 -13.22 12.01 5.73
CA THR A 209 -13.03 13.06 6.74
C THR A 209 -11.73 12.75 7.46
N ASP A 210 -10.76 13.65 7.37
CA ASP A 210 -9.44 13.45 7.98
C ASP A 210 -8.81 14.79 8.35
N VAL A 211 -7.74 14.71 9.13
CA VAL A 211 -6.95 15.87 9.54
C VAL A 211 -5.79 16.06 8.59
N ALA A 212 -5.81 17.14 7.83
CA ALA A 212 -4.76 17.48 6.89
C ALA A 212 -3.88 18.63 7.40
N GLU A 213 -2.56 18.49 7.21
CA GLU A 213 -1.62 19.59 7.43
C GLU A 213 -1.59 20.49 6.19
N VAL A 214 -1.67 21.79 6.45
CA VAL A 214 -1.67 22.83 5.41
C VAL A 214 -0.61 23.87 5.71
N ALA A 215 0.14 24.27 4.70
CA ALA A 215 1.14 25.31 4.75
C ALA A 215 0.65 26.56 3.99
N ILE A 216 0.62 27.72 4.66
CA ILE A 216 0.14 28.97 4.12
C ILE A 216 1.16 30.09 4.34
N GLU A 217 1.52 30.79 3.29
CA GLU A 217 2.38 31.98 3.43
C GLU A 217 1.67 33.09 4.20
N ALA A 218 2.35 33.64 5.17
CA ALA A 218 1.86 34.74 5.99
C ALA A 218 3.02 35.62 6.47
N PRO A 219 2.82 36.94 6.55
CA PRO A 219 3.90 37.87 6.95
C PRO A 219 4.31 37.72 8.42
N LYS A 220 3.47 37.11 9.26
CA LYS A 220 3.71 36.85 10.68
C LYS A 220 2.86 35.70 11.20
N PHE A 221 3.24 35.14 12.35
CA PHE A 221 2.43 34.15 13.05
C PHE A 221 1.09 34.75 13.48
N PRO A 222 -0.05 34.18 13.08
CA PRO A 222 -1.37 34.70 13.43
C PRO A 222 -1.72 34.40 14.89
N LYS A 223 -2.57 35.21 15.50
CA LYS A 223 -3.07 34.97 16.87
C LYS A 223 -4.07 33.83 16.96
N GLY A 224 -4.64 33.42 15.82
CA GLY A 224 -5.61 32.33 15.71
C GLY A 224 -5.95 32.02 14.26
N VAL A 225 -6.65 30.92 14.07
CA VAL A 225 -7.18 30.49 12.78
C VAL A 225 -8.65 30.14 12.91
N SER A 226 -9.42 30.42 11.87
CA SER A 226 -10.79 29.93 11.70
C SER A 226 -10.92 29.41 10.30
N VAL A 227 -11.41 28.18 10.14
CA VAL A 227 -11.59 27.54 8.87
C VAL A 227 -13.06 27.22 8.65
N TYR A 228 -13.56 27.45 7.44
CA TYR A 228 -14.95 27.25 7.08
C TYR A 228 -15.02 26.37 5.82
N ASN A 229 -15.97 25.44 5.80
CA ASN A 229 -16.27 24.66 4.62
C ASN A 229 -17.10 25.46 3.59
N ALA A 230 -17.45 24.84 2.46
CA ALA A 230 -18.20 25.48 1.39
C ALA A 230 -19.60 26.00 1.82
N GLU A 231 -20.21 25.36 2.81
CA GLU A 231 -21.50 25.76 3.39
C GLU A 231 -21.37 26.90 4.41
N GLY A 232 -20.13 27.38 4.64
CA GLY A 232 -19.86 28.43 5.63
C GLY A 232 -19.86 27.96 7.08
N LYS A 233 -19.87 26.64 7.32
CA LYS A 233 -19.78 26.05 8.66
C LYS A 233 -18.33 26.02 9.10
N LYS A 234 -18.07 26.48 10.33
CA LYS A 234 -16.74 26.42 10.94
C LYS A 234 -16.36 24.95 11.22
N VAL A 235 -15.14 24.57 10.82
CA VAL A 235 -14.55 23.23 11.06
C VAL A 235 -13.42 23.29 12.07
N ALA A 236 -13.06 22.14 12.64
CA ALA A 236 -11.94 22.02 13.56
C ALA A 236 -10.62 22.37 12.85
N SER A 237 -9.81 23.18 13.52
CA SER A 237 -8.50 23.60 13.00
C SER A 237 -7.58 24.02 14.12
N GLN A 238 -6.28 23.82 13.93
CA GLN A 238 -5.24 24.10 14.93
C GLN A 238 -4.01 24.71 14.26
N LEU A 239 -3.48 25.79 14.86
CA LEU A 239 -2.16 26.32 14.49
C LEU A 239 -1.07 25.41 15.05
N LEU A 240 -0.10 25.02 14.23
CA LEU A 240 1.04 24.21 14.63
C LEU A 240 2.28 25.08 14.85
N SER A 241 2.74 25.75 13.81
CA SER A 241 4.00 26.47 13.84
C SER A 241 4.07 27.58 12.79
N TYR A 242 5.10 28.42 12.91
CA TYR A 242 5.48 29.41 11.91
C TYR A 242 6.97 29.31 11.65
N ARG A 243 7.36 29.11 10.41
CA ARG A 243 8.75 28.96 9.99
C ARG A 243 8.95 29.63 8.62
N ASN A 244 9.94 30.49 8.51
CA ASN A 244 10.34 31.10 7.24
C ASN A 244 9.19 31.75 6.44
N GLY A 245 8.29 32.49 7.11
CA GLY A 245 7.17 33.14 6.44
C GLY A 245 5.97 32.22 6.18
N THR A 246 5.99 30.99 6.63
CA THR A 246 4.93 30.00 6.42
C THR A 246 4.29 29.59 7.75
N VAL A 247 2.97 29.66 7.81
CA VAL A 247 2.13 29.11 8.88
C VAL A 247 1.75 27.69 8.54
N TYR A 248 1.99 26.76 9.46
CA TYR A 248 1.53 25.38 9.40
C TYR A 248 0.33 25.22 10.31
N LEU A 249 -0.72 24.59 9.79
CA LEU A 249 -1.96 24.37 10.54
C LEU A 249 -2.58 23.02 10.18
N LEU A 250 -3.35 22.45 11.10
CA LEU A 250 -4.21 21.29 10.87
C LEU A 250 -5.63 21.74 10.57
N ILE A 251 -6.28 21.05 9.63
CA ILE A 251 -7.68 21.25 9.26
C ILE A 251 -8.36 19.90 9.22
N GLU A 252 -9.47 19.73 9.95
CA GLU A 252 -10.37 18.60 9.74
C GLU A 252 -11.18 18.87 8.46
N ALA A 253 -10.84 18.16 7.40
CA ALA A 253 -11.45 18.32 6.09
C ALA A 253 -12.30 17.11 5.70
N THR A 254 -13.51 17.35 5.24
CA THR A 254 -14.35 16.34 4.59
C THR A 254 -14.33 16.59 3.10
N VAL A 255 -13.91 15.57 2.33
CA VAL A 255 -13.77 15.65 0.87
C VAL A 255 -14.63 14.56 0.23
N PRO A 256 -15.47 14.85 -0.75
CA PRO A 256 -16.33 13.84 -1.39
C PRO A 256 -15.50 12.78 -2.14
N ALA A 257 -16.14 11.64 -2.45
CA ALA A 257 -15.54 10.58 -3.24
C ALA A 257 -15.03 11.11 -4.59
N THR A 258 -13.79 10.76 -4.96
CA THR A 258 -13.15 11.15 -6.23
C THR A 258 -13.40 12.62 -6.57
N GLY A 259 -13.15 13.50 -5.58
CA GLY A 259 -13.64 14.88 -5.68
C GLY A 259 -12.76 15.90 -4.98
N TYR A 260 -13.24 17.13 -5.01
CA TYR A 260 -12.58 18.30 -4.47
C TYR A 260 -13.46 19.00 -3.44
N ALA A 261 -12.83 19.68 -2.48
CA ALA A 261 -13.50 20.57 -1.54
C ALA A 261 -12.69 21.83 -1.32
N VAL A 262 -13.38 22.99 -1.29
CA VAL A 262 -12.76 24.30 -1.05
C VAL A 262 -13.06 24.73 0.37
N TYR A 263 -12.02 25.13 1.08
CA TYR A 263 -12.10 25.65 2.44
C TYR A 263 -11.61 27.11 2.52
N ASP A 264 -12.27 27.91 3.35
CA ASP A 264 -11.94 29.29 3.61
C ASP A 264 -11.11 29.41 4.89
N VAL A 265 -9.82 29.64 4.75
CA VAL A 265 -8.87 29.76 5.87
C VAL A 265 -8.69 31.25 6.21
N ARG A 266 -9.06 31.62 7.41
CA ARG A 266 -8.90 33.00 7.94
C ARG A 266 -7.88 33.00 9.05
N LEU A 267 -6.74 33.65 8.81
CA LEU A 267 -5.65 33.79 9.76
C LEU A 267 -5.98 34.91 10.80
N SER A 268 -7.18 34.86 11.33
CA SER A 268 -7.68 35.79 12.33
C SER A 268 -8.70 35.09 13.23
N GLY A 269 -8.75 35.47 14.48
CA GLY A 269 -9.66 34.89 15.46
C GLY A 269 -8.92 34.39 16.71
N SER A 270 -9.66 33.80 17.61
CA SER A 270 -9.10 33.08 18.77
C SER A 270 -9.11 31.59 18.46
N GLN A 271 -8.03 30.91 18.79
CA GLN A 271 -8.00 29.47 18.77
C GLN A 271 -8.91 28.95 19.89
N LYS A 272 -9.95 28.21 19.56
CA LYS A 272 -10.73 27.51 20.58
C LYS A 272 -9.88 26.37 21.09
N GLN A 273 -9.73 26.27 22.41
CA GLN A 273 -9.05 25.12 23.03
C GLN A 273 -9.82 23.86 22.62
N ALA A 274 -9.11 22.84 22.18
CA ALA A 274 -9.73 21.56 21.83
C ALA A 274 -10.35 20.92 23.09
N ASP A 275 -11.37 20.09 22.91
CA ASP A 275 -11.94 19.25 23.97
C ASP A 275 -10.96 18.10 24.32
N SER A 276 -9.71 18.46 24.57
CA SER A 276 -8.62 17.55 24.90
C SER A 276 -7.85 18.10 26.08
N PHE A 277 -7.45 17.20 26.97
CA PHE A 277 -6.56 17.49 28.07
C PHE A 277 -5.16 16.99 27.74
N VAL A 278 -4.16 17.85 27.92
CA VAL A 278 -2.75 17.48 27.72
C VAL A 278 -1.96 17.98 28.92
N SER A 279 -1.22 17.08 29.57
CA SER A 279 -0.24 17.36 30.59
C SER A 279 1.08 16.67 30.24
N GLU A 280 2.08 16.76 31.11
CA GLU A 280 3.38 16.09 30.94
C GLU A 280 3.24 14.54 30.89
N THR A 281 2.24 14.00 31.54
CA THR A 281 2.06 12.53 31.68
C THR A 281 0.72 12.01 31.17
N THR A 282 -0.16 12.87 30.64
CA THR A 282 -1.49 12.45 30.20
C THR A 282 -1.92 13.21 28.96
N VAL A 283 -2.40 12.45 27.96
CA VAL A 283 -3.10 12.99 26.79
C VAL A 283 -4.48 12.36 26.76
N GLU A 284 -5.53 13.18 26.74
CA GLU A 284 -6.90 12.69 26.83
C GLU A 284 -7.84 13.46 25.91
N ASN A 285 -8.70 12.74 25.20
CA ASN A 285 -9.79 13.30 24.41
C ASN A 285 -11.09 12.50 24.68
N SER A 286 -12.13 12.71 23.88
CA SER A 286 -13.40 11.98 24.03
C SER A 286 -13.31 10.48 23.74
N VAL A 287 -12.26 10.02 23.02
CA VAL A 287 -12.09 8.63 22.56
C VAL A 287 -11.05 7.89 23.39
N TYR A 288 -9.89 8.50 23.60
CA TYR A 288 -8.75 7.86 24.25
C TYR A 288 -8.29 8.62 25.48
N LYS A 289 -7.73 7.87 26.44
CA LYS A 289 -6.89 8.38 27.52
C LYS A 289 -5.56 7.65 27.49
N ILE A 290 -4.46 8.41 27.32
CA ILE A 290 -3.10 7.90 27.23
C ILE A 290 -2.35 8.38 28.47
N SER A 291 -1.67 7.47 29.17
CA SER A 291 -0.77 7.81 30.28
C SER A 291 0.67 7.50 29.88
N LEU A 292 1.56 8.42 30.23
CA LEU A 292 2.99 8.31 29.98
C LEU A 292 3.74 8.19 31.30
N ASP A 293 4.84 7.48 31.30
CA ASP A 293 5.80 7.50 32.41
C ASP A 293 6.74 8.71 32.34
N LYS A 294 7.71 8.76 33.25
CA LYS A 294 8.71 9.84 33.31
C LYS A 294 9.73 9.80 32.15
N GLN A 295 9.86 8.70 31.47
CA GLN A 295 10.70 8.49 30.29
C GLN A 295 9.98 8.88 29.00
N GLY A 296 8.66 9.04 29.03
CA GLY A 296 7.82 9.33 27.90
C GLY A 296 7.23 8.08 27.24
N ASP A 297 7.41 6.90 27.82
CA ASP A 297 6.84 5.65 27.34
C ASP A 297 5.34 5.56 27.68
N ILE A 298 4.55 4.98 26.78
CA ILE A 298 3.11 4.76 26.99
C ILE A 298 2.94 3.60 27.96
N ILE A 299 2.35 3.89 29.14
CA ILE A 299 2.07 2.90 30.19
C ILE A 299 0.58 2.52 30.29
N SER A 300 -0.29 3.25 29.60
CA SER A 300 -1.71 2.96 29.48
C SER A 300 -2.26 3.67 28.24
N LEU A 301 -3.05 2.93 27.46
CA LEU A 301 -3.83 3.44 26.32
C LEU A 301 -5.26 2.92 26.48
N TYR A 302 -6.11 3.70 27.11
CA TYR A 302 -7.48 3.32 27.39
C TYR A 302 -8.45 3.81 26.32
N ASP A 303 -9.10 2.90 25.64
CA ASP A 303 -10.20 3.16 24.69
C ASP A 303 -11.50 3.35 25.47
N LYS A 304 -11.96 4.58 25.56
CA LYS A 304 -13.18 4.95 26.29
C LYS A 304 -14.46 4.44 25.61
N LYS A 305 -14.44 4.35 24.27
CA LYS A 305 -15.60 3.90 23.50
C LYS A 305 -15.88 2.41 23.70
N ASN A 306 -14.80 1.62 23.72
CA ASN A 306 -14.88 0.18 23.88
C ASN A 306 -14.65 -0.28 25.32
N ASN A 307 -14.39 0.66 26.25
CA ASN A 307 -14.10 0.39 27.66
C ASN A 307 -12.97 -0.64 27.82
N LYS A 308 -11.85 -0.42 27.12
CA LYS A 308 -10.77 -1.39 26.99
C LYS A 308 -9.39 -0.76 27.14
N GLU A 309 -8.55 -1.38 27.96
CA GLU A 309 -7.10 -1.13 27.97
C GLU A 309 -6.43 -1.83 26.78
N LEU A 310 -5.57 -1.12 26.06
CA LEU A 310 -4.91 -1.59 24.83
C LEU A 310 -3.41 -1.86 25.03
N VAL A 311 -2.80 -1.41 26.14
CA VAL A 311 -1.40 -1.64 26.51
C VAL A 311 -1.32 -2.33 27.84
#